data_52d42be58b83cfcd2af38427249a2859
#
_entry.id   52d42be58b83cfcd2af38427249a2859
#
_cell.length_a   1.000
_cell.length_b   1.000
_cell.length_c   1.000
_cell.angle_alpha   90.00
_cell.angle_beta   90.00
_cell.angle_gamma   90.00
#
_symmetry.space_group_name_H-M   'P 1'
#
loop_
_entity.id
_entity.type
_entity.pdbx_description
1 polymer ?
#
loop_
_entity_poly.entity_id
_entity_poly.type
_entity_poly.pdbx_seq_one_letter_code
_entity_poly.pdbx_strand_id
1 'polypeptide(L)'
;MKSWSGSILNDSTKSLANKPHPIRGYAYIAAATFMWGIAATLGRAAFTGGLLSSGKALQPIDPLILSQSRTTISFLVLLPILWARRGSANLRLPAVDFGRIVLLGVLGVAASNYFYYLSIQRTNVATAIILQYTAPVLVLLYMVARGFQRPTLQRITAVGLAGVGSALAIGIAGPGGFRLDALGVGAAILAAVSFAFYNVAGHQILARYDRWIVLLYTTFSAGVFWLIVNPPWKLVAAHYSGLQWEFLLVFAFVSVLAPFSFYFAGLQHLEPTRAIVASCLEPVFSIVLAALLLGESLRSIQALGIVIVLVAIVIVQLPERAGGEVTVVEPIE
;
A
#
# COMPACT_ATOMS: atom_id res chain seq x y z
N MET A 1 20.17 8.58 54.37
CA MET A 1 21.32 8.74 53.44
C MET A 1 21.66 7.34 52.92
N LYS A 2 21.22 6.97 51.76
CA LYS A 2 21.80 5.93 50.89
C LYS A 2 21.46 6.31 49.45
N SER A 3 22.49 6.69 48.73
CA SER A 3 22.49 7.04 47.32
C SER A 3 22.17 5.82 46.47
N TRP A 4 21.17 5.92 45.65
CA TRP A 4 20.95 5.01 44.54
C TRP A 4 21.72 5.53 43.33
N SER A 5 22.84 4.88 43.06
CA SER A 5 23.57 5.02 41.80
C SER A 5 22.75 4.34 40.72
N GLY A 6 22.10 5.13 39.88
CA GLY A 6 21.42 4.66 38.66
C GLY A 6 22.44 3.99 37.73
N SER A 7 22.16 2.75 37.38
CA SER A 7 22.87 2.02 36.34
C SER A 7 22.70 2.75 35.02
N ILE A 8 23.81 3.13 34.44
CA ILE A 8 23.96 3.63 33.07
C ILE A 8 23.51 2.49 32.15
N LEU A 9 22.22 2.50 31.76
CA LEU A 9 21.74 1.71 30.64
C LEU A 9 22.40 2.28 29.39
N ASN A 10 23.17 1.43 28.79
CA ASN A 10 23.99 1.62 27.62
C ASN A 10 23.23 2.31 26.50
N ASP A 11 23.58 3.55 26.20
CA ASP A 11 23.02 4.46 25.20
C ASP A 11 23.32 4.06 23.74
N SER A 12 23.79 2.82 23.54
CA SER A 12 24.19 2.26 22.25
C SER A 12 23.02 1.70 21.42
N THR A 13 21.77 1.70 21.94
CA THR A 13 20.56 1.32 21.21
C THR A 13 19.72 2.52 20.77
N LYS A 14 20.16 3.76 21.03
CA LYS A 14 19.58 4.91 20.37
C LYS A 14 19.92 4.84 18.89
N SER A 15 19.00 4.17 18.20
CA SER A 15 18.56 4.46 16.87
C SER A 15 19.59 5.19 16.01
N LEU A 16 20.21 4.47 15.12
CA LEU A 16 20.52 4.96 13.78
C LEU A 16 19.19 5.39 13.10
N ALA A 17 18.50 6.36 13.66
CA ALA A 17 17.44 7.09 13.00
C ALA A 17 18.11 7.75 11.79
N ASN A 18 18.08 7.03 10.68
CA ASN A 18 18.59 7.49 9.40
C ASN A 18 17.88 8.83 9.14
N LYS A 19 18.64 9.92 9.08
CA LYS A 19 18.08 11.24 8.78
C LYS A 19 17.17 11.10 7.57
N PRO A 20 15.96 11.70 7.57
CA PRO A 20 15.03 11.57 6.45
C PRO A 20 15.73 12.03 5.17
N HIS A 21 15.78 11.15 4.17
CA HIS A 21 16.32 11.44 2.85
C HIS A 21 15.20 11.40 1.82
N PRO A 22 14.59 12.54 1.44
CA PRO A 22 13.43 12.55 0.56
C PRO A 22 13.65 11.79 -0.76
N ILE A 23 14.80 11.95 -1.40
CA ILE A 23 15.12 11.25 -2.66
C ILE A 23 15.06 9.72 -2.50
N ARG A 24 15.61 9.19 -1.40
CA ARG A 24 15.53 7.76 -1.10
C ARG A 24 14.09 7.33 -0.86
N GLY A 25 13.31 8.17 -0.16
CA GLY A 25 11.89 7.93 0.08
C GLY A 25 11.11 7.78 -1.23
N TYR A 26 11.29 8.72 -2.16
CA TYR A 26 10.64 8.64 -3.48
C TYR A 26 11.10 7.44 -4.30
N ALA A 27 12.39 7.10 -4.28
CA ALA A 27 12.90 5.91 -4.96
C ALA A 27 12.27 4.62 -4.40
N TYR A 28 12.11 4.53 -3.07
CA TYR A 28 11.43 3.40 -2.45
C TYR A 28 9.94 3.33 -2.82
N ILE A 29 9.23 4.44 -2.81
CA ILE A 29 7.82 4.47 -3.24
C ILE A 29 7.69 4.11 -4.72
N ALA A 30 8.56 4.64 -5.59
CA ALA A 30 8.56 4.28 -7.01
C ALA A 30 8.82 2.79 -7.24
N ALA A 31 9.77 2.18 -6.50
CA ALA A 31 10.00 0.74 -6.57
C ALA A 31 8.78 -0.07 -6.09
N ALA A 32 8.13 0.35 -5.01
CA ALA A 32 6.91 -0.29 -4.51
C ALA A 32 5.77 -0.24 -5.53
N THR A 33 5.51 0.94 -6.09
CA THR A 33 4.42 1.16 -7.05
C THR A 33 4.70 0.48 -8.40
N PHE A 34 5.95 0.39 -8.82
CA PHE A 34 6.34 -0.41 -9.98
C PHE A 34 6.00 -1.89 -9.78
N MET A 35 6.33 -2.45 -8.62
CA MET A 35 5.99 -3.84 -8.30
C MET A 35 4.47 -4.04 -8.17
N TRP A 36 3.73 -3.09 -7.62
CA TRP A 36 2.26 -3.15 -7.63
C TRP A 36 1.70 -3.07 -9.05
N GLY A 37 2.31 -2.29 -9.94
CA GLY A 37 1.98 -2.27 -11.37
C GLY A 37 2.15 -3.65 -12.03
N ILE A 38 3.27 -4.34 -11.76
CA ILE A 38 3.48 -5.72 -12.19
C ILE A 38 2.41 -6.64 -11.58
N ALA A 39 2.17 -6.53 -10.27
CA ALA A 39 1.18 -7.34 -9.58
C ALA A 39 -0.24 -7.13 -10.13
N ALA A 40 -0.62 -5.90 -10.51
CA ALA A 40 -1.90 -5.62 -11.14
C ALA A 40 -2.05 -6.34 -12.50
N THR A 41 -1.00 -6.34 -13.30
CA THR A 41 -0.96 -7.05 -14.60
C THR A 41 -1.04 -8.58 -14.41
N LEU A 42 -0.24 -9.12 -13.48
CA LEU A 42 -0.28 -10.55 -13.14
C LEU A 42 -1.62 -10.98 -12.51
N GLY A 43 -2.19 -10.15 -11.64
CA GLY A 43 -3.51 -10.39 -11.04
C GLY A 43 -4.61 -10.46 -12.10
N ARG A 44 -4.59 -9.57 -13.09
CA ARG A 44 -5.53 -9.60 -14.23
C ARG A 44 -5.41 -10.90 -15.01
N ALA A 45 -4.18 -11.33 -15.31
CA ALA A 45 -3.94 -12.61 -15.98
C ALA A 45 -4.44 -13.81 -15.15
N ALA A 46 -4.28 -13.76 -13.81
CA ALA A 46 -4.78 -14.81 -12.92
C ALA A 46 -6.32 -14.90 -12.90
N PHE A 47 -7.01 -13.77 -12.91
CA PHE A 47 -8.49 -13.72 -12.90
C PHE A 47 -9.12 -14.20 -14.21
N THR A 48 -8.38 -14.12 -15.31
CA THR A 48 -8.86 -14.57 -16.64
C THR A 48 -8.39 -15.98 -17.00
N GLY A 49 -7.55 -16.60 -16.16
CA GLY A 49 -6.92 -17.89 -16.48
C GLY A 49 -5.80 -17.81 -17.53
N GLY A 50 -5.43 -16.58 -17.97
CA GLY A 50 -4.44 -16.30 -19.02
C GLY A 50 -2.98 -16.31 -18.56
N LEU A 51 -2.64 -17.07 -17.50
CA LEU A 51 -1.29 -17.12 -16.94
C LEU A 51 -0.24 -17.80 -17.83
N LEU A 52 -0.68 -18.51 -18.86
CA LEU A 52 0.20 -19.20 -19.80
C LEU A 52 -0.12 -18.80 -21.24
N SER A 53 0.85 -18.27 -21.94
CA SER A 53 0.80 -18.06 -23.39
C SER A 53 0.72 -19.37 -24.22
N SER A 54 0.77 -20.53 -23.57
CA SER A 54 0.86 -21.86 -24.21
C SER A 54 -0.49 -22.53 -24.51
N GLY A 55 -1.60 -21.79 -24.51
CA GLY A 55 -2.90 -22.29 -24.96
C GLY A 55 -3.66 -23.20 -23.98
N LYS A 56 -3.11 -23.55 -22.81
CA LYS A 56 -3.86 -24.22 -21.74
C LYS A 56 -4.44 -23.16 -20.82
N ALA A 57 -5.75 -22.90 -20.95
CA ALA A 57 -6.47 -22.05 -19.99
C ALA A 57 -6.40 -22.73 -18.60
N LEU A 58 -5.82 -22.01 -17.63
CA LEU A 58 -5.89 -22.44 -16.24
C LEU A 58 -7.22 -21.99 -15.64
N GLN A 59 -7.69 -22.70 -14.62
CA GLN A 59 -8.83 -22.24 -13.84
C GLN A 59 -8.56 -20.83 -13.30
N PRO A 60 -9.48 -19.86 -13.46
CA PRO A 60 -9.33 -18.53 -12.87
C PRO A 60 -9.14 -18.60 -11.36
N ILE A 61 -8.27 -17.74 -10.83
CA ILE A 61 -8.06 -17.65 -9.39
C ILE A 61 -9.05 -16.66 -8.80
N ASP A 62 -9.78 -17.10 -7.77
CA ASP A 62 -10.72 -16.23 -7.04
C ASP A 62 -9.97 -15.05 -6.38
N PRO A 63 -10.45 -13.79 -6.53
CA PRO A 63 -9.80 -12.61 -5.96
C PRO A 63 -9.63 -12.65 -4.44
N LEU A 64 -10.59 -13.24 -3.71
CA LEU A 64 -10.49 -13.38 -2.25
C LEU A 64 -9.42 -14.39 -1.86
N ILE A 65 -9.35 -15.51 -2.57
CA ILE A 65 -8.30 -16.52 -2.39
C ILE A 65 -6.92 -15.94 -2.73
N LEU A 66 -6.82 -15.14 -3.80
CA LEU A 66 -5.58 -14.44 -4.14
C LEU A 66 -5.12 -13.51 -3.02
N SER A 67 -6.05 -12.72 -2.44
CA SER A 67 -5.74 -11.79 -1.35
C SER A 67 -5.37 -12.49 -0.05
N GLN A 68 -6.08 -13.55 0.30
CA GLN A 68 -5.76 -14.41 1.44
C GLN A 68 -4.38 -15.04 1.29
N SER A 69 -4.13 -15.69 0.15
CA SER A 69 -2.90 -16.43 -0.11
C SER A 69 -1.68 -15.52 -0.06
N ARG A 70 -1.72 -14.35 -0.72
CA ARG A 70 -0.57 -13.44 -0.76
C ARG A 70 -0.18 -12.92 0.62
N THR A 71 -1.13 -12.61 1.51
CA THR A 71 -0.84 -12.14 2.86
C THR A 71 -0.40 -13.26 3.78
N THR A 72 -1.06 -14.43 3.72
CA THR A 72 -0.71 -15.61 4.52
C THR A 72 0.65 -16.16 4.14
N ILE A 73 0.93 -16.33 2.85
CA ILE A 73 2.23 -16.78 2.36
C ILE A 73 3.33 -15.80 2.77
N SER A 74 3.08 -14.50 2.63
CA SER A 74 4.04 -13.47 3.04
C SER A 74 4.40 -13.57 4.51
N PHE A 75 3.42 -13.77 5.38
CA PHE A 75 3.66 -14.01 6.81
C PHE A 75 4.46 -15.29 7.04
N LEU A 76 4.06 -16.41 6.42
CA LEU A 76 4.72 -17.70 6.59
C LEU A 76 6.16 -17.70 6.09
N VAL A 77 6.49 -16.91 5.07
CA VAL A 77 7.87 -16.73 4.57
C VAL A 77 8.65 -15.79 5.49
N LEU A 78 8.05 -14.68 5.90
CA LEU A 78 8.76 -13.66 6.66
C LEU A 78 9.07 -14.09 8.09
N LEU A 79 8.16 -14.80 8.74
CA LEU A 79 8.31 -15.24 10.13
C LEU A 79 9.60 -16.07 10.37
N PRO A 80 9.86 -17.19 9.67
CA PRO A 80 11.07 -17.98 9.91
C PRO A 80 12.34 -17.21 9.57
N ILE A 81 12.32 -16.36 8.53
CA ILE A 81 13.47 -15.53 8.15
C ILE A 81 13.83 -14.56 9.27
N LEU A 82 12.84 -13.85 9.81
CA LEU A 82 13.09 -12.90 10.89
C LEU A 82 13.42 -13.59 12.20
N TRP A 83 12.78 -14.71 12.49
CA TRP A 83 13.13 -15.52 13.67
C TRP A 83 14.57 -16.00 13.63
N ALA A 84 15.00 -16.57 12.51
CA ALA A 84 16.39 -17.03 12.34
C ALA A 84 17.42 -15.90 12.41
N ARG A 85 17.10 -14.71 11.84
CA ARG A 85 18.04 -13.57 11.78
C ARG A 85 18.09 -12.73 13.05
N ARG A 86 16.99 -12.59 13.77
CA ARG A 86 16.86 -11.65 14.91
C ARG A 86 16.62 -12.33 16.26
N GLY A 87 16.25 -13.60 16.26
CA GLY A 87 15.81 -14.33 17.46
C GLY A 87 14.42 -13.90 17.93
N SER A 88 13.77 -14.76 18.72
CA SER A 88 12.39 -14.53 19.19
C SER A 88 12.25 -13.32 20.13
N ALA A 89 13.30 -13.00 20.90
CA ALA A 89 13.24 -11.88 21.84
C ALA A 89 13.09 -10.53 21.14
N ASN A 90 13.76 -10.34 19.98
CA ASN A 90 13.72 -9.09 19.21
C ASN A 90 12.46 -8.94 18.35
N LEU A 91 11.60 -9.96 18.31
CA LEU A 91 10.29 -9.89 17.68
C LEU A 91 9.18 -9.50 18.66
N ARG A 92 9.45 -9.51 19.96
CA ARG A 92 8.44 -9.18 20.97
C ARG A 92 8.13 -7.68 20.95
N LEU A 93 6.85 -7.37 21.06
CA LEU A 93 6.34 -6.01 21.14
C LEU A 93 5.56 -5.82 22.44
N PRO A 94 5.55 -4.61 23.00
CA PRO A 94 4.60 -4.24 24.05
C PRO A 94 3.16 -4.46 23.56
N ALA A 95 2.27 -4.89 24.43
CA ALA A 95 0.89 -5.24 24.05
C ALA A 95 0.14 -4.09 23.35
N VAL A 96 0.36 -2.85 23.78
CA VAL A 96 -0.24 -1.66 23.19
C VAL A 96 0.22 -1.47 21.75
N ASP A 97 1.51 -1.58 21.49
CA ASP A 97 2.07 -1.39 20.14
C ASP A 97 1.76 -2.58 19.23
N PHE A 98 1.72 -3.80 19.78
CA PHE A 98 1.18 -4.95 19.06
C PHE A 98 -0.26 -4.69 18.62
N GLY A 99 -1.13 -4.21 19.51
CA GLY A 99 -2.51 -3.84 19.17
C GLY A 99 -2.60 -2.78 18.08
N ARG A 100 -1.74 -1.76 18.10
CA ARG A 100 -1.67 -0.72 17.04
C ARG A 100 -1.28 -1.31 15.68
N ILE A 101 -0.29 -2.21 15.66
CA ILE A 101 0.14 -2.85 14.40
C ILE A 101 -0.91 -3.84 13.90
N VAL A 102 -1.60 -4.55 14.79
CA VAL A 102 -2.75 -5.40 14.43
C VAL A 102 -3.86 -4.55 13.79
N LEU A 103 -4.20 -3.40 14.39
CA LEU A 103 -5.16 -2.48 13.79
C LEU A 103 -4.70 -1.98 12.41
N LEU A 104 -3.41 -1.68 12.25
CA LEU A 104 -2.84 -1.30 10.94
C LEU A 104 -3.02 -2.42 9.91
N GLY A 105 -2.77 -3.67 10.28
CA GLY A 105 -2.93 -4.81 9.39
C GLY A 105 -4.38 -5.11 9.03
N VAL A 106 -5.29 -5.05 10.00
CA VAL A 106 -6.72 -5.33 9.77
C VAL A 106 -7.40 -4.16 9.06
N LEU A 107 -7.35 -2.96 9.65
CA LEU A 107 -8.08 -1.79 9.11
C LEU A 107 -7.36 -1.12 7.95
N GLY A 108 -6.03 -1.19 7.92
CA GLY A 108 -5.23 -0.60 6.83
C GLY A 108 -5.08 -1.55 5.65
N VAL A 109 -4.51 -2.74 5.88
CA VAL A 109 -4.14 -3.66 4.80
C VAL A 109 -5.32 -4.54 4.37
N ALA A 110 -5.90 -5.30 5.30
CA ALA A 110 -6.94 -6.28 4.96
C ALA A 110 -8.24 -5.59 4.54
N ALA A 111 -8.71 -4.61 5.29
CA ALA A 111 -9.95 -3.89 5.00
C ALA A 111 -9.86 -3.11 3.67
N SER A 112 -8.72 -2.45 3.40
CA SER A 112 -8.52 -1.76 2.13
C SER A 112 -8.68 -2.72 0.94
N ASN A 113 -8.07 -3.91 1.02
CA ASN A 113 -8.19 -4.91 -0.03
C ASN A 113 -9.61 -5.51 -0.11
N TYR A 114 -10.23 -5.82 1.04
CA TYR A 114 -11.59 -6.38 1.07
C TYR A 114 -12.60 -5.44 0.42
N PHE A 115 -12.61 -4.19 0.83
CA PHE A 115 -13.53 -3.19 0.29
C PHE A 115 -13.23 -2.85 -1.16
N TYR A 116 -11.96 -2.86 -1.57
CA TYR A 116 -11.58 -2.71 -2.97
C TYR A 116 -12.16 -3.81 -3.86
N TYR A 117 -12.03 -5.09 -3.46
CA TYR A 117 -12.61 -6.19 -4.23
C TYR A 117 -14.14 -6.20 -4.20
N LEU A 118 -14.75 -5.86 -3.07
CA LEU A 118 -16.20 -5.70 -2.98
C LEU A 118 -16.68 -4.61 -3.94
N SER A 119 -15.96 -3.50 -4.03
CA SER A 119 -16.25 -2.44 -4.98
C SER A 119 -16.15 -2.93 -6.43
N ILE A 120 -15.10 -3.67 -6.79
CA ILE A 120 -14.95 -4.25 -8.13
C ILE A 120 -16.11 -5.16 -8.48
N GLN A 121 -16.56 -6.01 -7.56
CA GLN A 121 -17.66 -6.94 -7.77
C GLN A 121 -18.99 -6.21 -8.00
N ARG A 122 -19.19 -5.08 -7.36
CA ARG A 122 -20.45 -4.31 -7.43
C ARG A 122 -20.45 -3.25 -8.53
N THR A 123 -19.29 -2.74 -8.89
CA THR A 123 -19.13 -1.72 -9.93
C THR A 123 -18.29 -2.26 -11.09
N ASN A 124 -17.10 -1.72 -11.27
CA ASN A 124 -16.06 -2.22 -12.16
C ASN A 124 -14.68 -1.81 -11.64
N VAL A 125 -13.63 -2.36 -12.23
CA VAL A 125 -12.24 -2.09 -11.81
C VAL A 125 -11.90 -0.60 -11.87
N ALA A 126 -12.30 0.08 -12.95
CA ALA A 126 -12.00 1.51 -13.13
C ALA A 126 -12.66 2.36 -12.03
N THR A 127 -13.97 2.16 -11.76
CA THR A 127 -14.69 2.87 -10.71
C THR A 127 -14.07 2.63 -9.34
N ALA A 128 -13.76 1.37 -9.01
CA ALA A 128 -13.16 1.01 -7.72
C ALA A 128 -11.80 1.70 -7.52
N ILE A 129 -10.92 1.67 -8.52
CA ILE A 129 -9.59 2.29 -8.44
C ILE A 129 -9.71 3.81 -8.33
N ILE A 130 -10.51 4.46 -9.19
CA ILE A 130 -10.64 5.92 -9.18
C ILE A 130 -11.13 6.43 -7.82
N LEU A 131 -12.13 5.77 -7.25
CA LEU A 131 -12.65 6.15 -5.93
C LEU A 131 -11.64 5.85 -4.81
N GLN A 132 -10.87 4.76 -4.88
CA GLN A 132 -9.80 4.49 -3.91
C GLN A 132 -8.69 5.56 -3.98
N TYR A 133 -8.40 6.10 -5.17
CA TYR A 133 -7.43 7.19 -5.34
C TYR A 133 -7.92 8.56 -4.84
N THR A 134 -9.07 8.63 -4.15
CA THR A 134 -9.42 9.76 -3.29
C THR A 134 -8.67 9.74 -1.95
N ALA A 135 -7.99 8.65 -1.61
CA ALA A 135 -7.19 8.53 -0.38
C ALA A 135 -6.18 9.67 -0.15
N PRO A 136 -5.46 10.22 -1.15
CA PRO A 136 -4.60 11.40 -0.97
C PRO A 136 -5.33 12.62 -0.39
N VAL A 137 -6.59 12.84 -0.80
CA VAL A 137 -7.43 13.91 -0.27
C VAL A 137 -7.72 13.65 1.22
N LEU A 138 -8.09 12.42 1.58
CA LEU A 138 -8.38 12.04 2.96
C LEU A 138 -7.16 12.17 3.87
N VAL A 139 -5.97 11.78 3.39
CA VAL A 139 -4.71 11.96 4.12
C VAL A 139 -4.44 13.44 4.35
N LEU A 140 -4.53 14.28 3.31
CA LEU A 140 -4.29 15.71 3.44
C LEU A 140 -5.28 16.35 4.43
N LEU A 141 -6.57 16.02 4.31
CA LEU A 141 -7.60 16.53 5.23
C LEU A 141 -7.31 16.13 6.67
N TYR A 142 -6.95 14.87 6.92
CA TYR A 142 -6.59 14.43 8.26
C TYR A 142 -5.35 15.14 8.80
N MET A 143 -4.29 15.25 8.01
CA MET A 143 -3.04 15.91 8.43
C MET A 143 -3.24 17.40 8.74
N VAL A 144 -4.11 18.08 7.99
CA VAL A 144 -4.49 19.47 8.23
C VAL A 144 -5.39 19.59 9.47
N ALA A 145 -6.44 18.77 9.57
CA ALA A 145 -7.38 18.80 10.69
C ALA A 145 -6.71 18.51 12.04
N ARG A 146 -5.66 17.68 12.03
CA ARG A 146 -4.86 17.38 13.24
C ARG A 146 -3.74 18.39 13.50
N GLY A 147 -3.59 19.42 12.66
CA GLY A 147 -2.54 20.43 12.79
C GLY A 147 -1.12 19.93 12.45
N PHE A 148 -0.98 18.73 11.91
CA PHE A 148 0.33 18.17 11.51
C PHE A 148 0.90 18.81 10.25
N GLN A 149 0.03 19.37 9.39
CA GLN A 149 0.42 20.03 8.16
C GLN A 149 -0.45 21.28 7.91
N ARG A 150 0.12 22.29 7.27
CA ARG A 150 -0.65 23.46 6.80
C ARG A 150 -1.26 23.17 5.42
N PRO A 151 -2.48 23.66 5.15
CA PRO A 151 -3.13 23.52 3.85
C PRO A 151 -2.51 24.49 2.85
N THR A 152 -1.31 24.19 2.35
CA THR A 152 -0.66 25.05 1.34
C THR A 152 -1.28 24.80 -0.05
N LEU A 153 -1.31 25.83 -0.89
CA LEU A 153 -1.79 25.72 -2.26
C LEU A 153 -1.04 24.62 -3.02
N GLN A 154 0.25 24.48 -2.75
CA GLN A 154 1.10 23.43 -3.32
C GLN A 154 0.60 22.02 -3.00
N ARG A 155 0.25 21.73 -1.73
CA ARG A 155 -0.26 20.42 -1.32
C ARG A 155 -1.65 20.15 -1.91
N ILE A 156 -2.52 21.15 -1.89
CA ILE A 156 -3.88 21.06 -2.45
C ILE A 156 -3.82 20.77 -3.96
N THR A 157 -3.00 21.52 -4.70
CA THR A 157 -2.86 21.32 -6.15
C THR A 157 -2.22 19.98 -6.47
N ALA A 158 -1.18 19.55 -5.74
CA ALA A 158 -0.56 18.26 -5.94
C ALA A 158 -1.54 17.09 -5.72
N VAL A 159 -2.31 17.14 -4.63
CA VAL A 159 -3.33 16.12 -4.33
C VAL A 159 -4.45 16.11 -5.37
N GLY A 160 -4.94 17.29 -5.78
CA GLY A 160 -5.95 17.40 -6.82
C GLY A 160 -5.49 16.87 -8.18
N LEU A 161 -4.29 17.27 -8.59
CA LEU A 161 -3.69 16.77 -9.85
C LEU A 161 -3.41 15.27 -9.80
N ALA A 162 -2.94 14.73 -8.67
CA ALA A 162 -2.72 13.30 -8.52
C ALA A 162 -4.04 12.50 -8.71
N GLY A 163 -5.13 12.96 -8.11
CA GLY A 163 -6.45 12.35 -8.28
C GLY A 163 -6.97 12.41 -9.71
N VAL A 164 -6.96 13.61 -10.31
CA VAL A 164 -7.39 13.80 -11.72
C VAL A 164 -6.51 13.02 -12.68
N GLY A 165 -5.20 13.11 -12.53
CA GLY A 165 -4.25 12.40 -13.38
C GLY A 165 -4.42 10.87 -13.30
N SER A 166 -4.60 10.32 -12.10
CA SER A 166 -4.87 8.89 -11.91
C SER A 166 -6.18 8.46 -12.56
N ALA A 167 -7.25 9.25 -12.42
CA ALA A 167 -8.53 8.98 -13.07
C ALA A 167 -8.42 8.95 -14.61
N LEU A 168 -7.72 9.91 -15.20
CA LEU A 168 -7.48 9.96 -16.65
C LEU A 168 -6.58 8.80 -17.11
N ALA A 169 -5.53 8.48 -16.35
CA ALA A 169 -4.61 7.40 -16.65
C ALA A 169 -5.32 6.04 -16.66
N ILE A 170 -6.21 5.78 -15.71
CA ILE A 170 -6.99 4.53 -15.64
C ILE A 170 -8.01 4.42 -16.80
N GLY A 171 -8.34 5.54 -17.46
CA GLY A 171 -9.20 5.55 -18.62
C GLY A 171 -10.69 5.68 -18.29
N ILE A 172 -11.03 6.65 -17.46
CA ILE A 172 -12.41 7.02 -17.08
C ILE A 172 -13.36 7.17 -18.27
N ALA A 173 -12.81 7.53 -19.43
CA ALA A 173 -13.54 7.71 -20.70
C ALA A 173 -13.53 6.42 -21.57
N GLY A 174 -13.17 5.25 -21.02
CA GLY A 174 -13.12 3.99 -21.76
C GLY A 174 -14.51 3.35 -22.02
N PRO A 175 -14.59 2.40 -22.96
CA PRO A 175 -15.81 1.62 -23.16
C PRO A 175 -16.12 0.81 -21.89
N GLY A 176 -17.25 1.10 -21.26
CA GLY A 176 -17.66 0.49 -20.00
C GLY A 176 -18.07 1.50 -18.92
N GLY A 177 -17.68 2.76 -19.06
CA GLY A 177 -18.15 3.90 -18.25
C GLY A 177 -18.08 3.69 -16.73
N PHE A 178 -18.61 4.65 -16.01
CA PHE A 178 -18.87 4.51 -14.56
C PHE A 178 -20.09 3.63 -14.34
N ARG A 179 -19.89 2.54 -13.61
CA ARG A 179 -21.01 1.78 -13.10
C ARG A 179 -21.20 2.14 -11.63
N LEU A 180 -22.23 2.88 -11.32
CA LEU A 180 -22.53 3.37 -9.97
C LEU A 180 -23.56 2.43 -9.31
N ASP A 181 -23.06 1.56 -8.45
CA ASP A 181 -23.85 0.82 -7.46
C ASP A 181 -23.53 1.42 -6.09
N ALA A 182 -24.54 1.76 -5.30
CA ALA A 182 -24.36 2.47 -4.04
C ALA A 182 -23.48 1.70 -3.04
N LEU A 183 -23.64 0.36 -2.97
CA LEU A 183 -22.82 -0.48 -2.11
C LEU A 183 -21.36 -0.54 -2.61
N GLY A 184 -21.18 -0.63 -3.93
CA GLY A 184 -19.85 -0.66 -4.55
C GLY A 184 -19.10 0.66 -4.40
N VAL A 185 -19.80 1.79 -4.55
CA VAL A 185 -19.24 3.14 -4.30
C VAL A 185 -18.89 3.30 -2.82
N GLY A 186 -19.78 2.90 -1.90
CA GLY A 186 -19.52 2.93 -0.46
C GLY A 186 -18.31 2.08 -0.08
N ALA A 187 -18.19 0.89 -0.66
CA ALA A 187 -17.01 0.03 -0.47
C ALA A 187 -15.73 0.70 -0.98
N ALA A 188 -15.74 1.35 -2.16
CA ALA A 188 -14.57 2.06 -2.67
C ALA A 188 -14.13 3.21 -1.75
N ILE A 189 -15.08 3.96 -1.18
CA ILE A 189 -14.78 5.02 -0.21
C ILE A 189 -14.18 4.42 1.07
N LEU A 190 -14.71 3.29 1.57
CA LEU A 190 -14.12 2.59 2.72
C LEU A 190 -12.72 2.05 2.41
N ALA A 191 -12.46 1.59 1.18
CA ALA A 191 -11.12 1.23 0.74
C ALA A 191 -10.16 2.43 0.78
N ALA A 192 -10.62 3.61 0.31
CA ALA A 192 -9.84 4.84 0.37
C ALA A 192 -9.55 5.29 1.82
N VAL A 193 -10.54 5.22 2.71
CA VAL A 193 -10.37 5.52 4.14
C VAL A 193 -9.37 4.56 4.78
N SER A 194 -9.48 3.26 4.50
CA SER A 194 -8.55 2.24 5.00
C SER A 194 -7.13 2.48 4.49
N PHE A 195 -6.96 2.84 3.22
CA PHE A 195 -5.65 3.15 2.65
C PHE A 195 -5.07 4.46 3.20
N ALA A 196 -5.89 5.48 3.44
CA ALA A 196 -5.48 6.70 4.12
C ALA A 196 -5.03 6.41 5.56
N PHE A 197 -5.79 5.62 6.32
CA PHE A 197 -5.41 5.15 7.65
C PHE A 197 -4.08 4.40 7.62
N TYR A 198 -3.88 3.48 6.66
CA TYR A 198 -2.63 2.75 6.47
C TYR A 198 -1.43 3.69 6.32
N ASN A 199 -1.57 4.76 5.52
CA ASN A 199 -0.50 5.73 5.30
C ASN A 199 -0.16 6.52 6.57
N VAL A 200 -1.17 7.05 7.26
CA VAL A 200 -0.97 7.89 8.45
C VAL A 200 -0.48 7.06 9.64
N ALA A 201 -1.19 5.99 9.98
CA ALA A 201 -0.84 5.14 11.11
C ALA A 201 0.47 4.37 10.84
N GLY A 202 0.70 3.93 9.61
CA GLY A 202 1.94 3.30 9.19
C GLY A 202 3.15 4.20 9.39
N HIS A 203 3.04 5.48 8.99
CA HIS A 203 4.13 6.46 9.20
C HIS A 203 4.44 6.64 10.69
N GLN A 204 3.42 6.78 11.55
CA GLN A 204 3.62 6.93 13.01
C GLN A 204 4.26 5.69 13.65
N ILE A 205 3.85 4.49 13.25
CA ILE A 205 4.39 3.23 13.76
C ILE A 205 5.84 3.04 13.29
N LEU A 206 6.13 3.35 12.03
CA LEU A 206 7.47 3.22 11.44
C LEU A 206 8.49 4.23 11.98
N ALA A 207 8.05 5.30 12.64
CA ALA A 207 8.92 6.18 13.40
C ALA A 207 9.54 5.49 14.64
N ARG A 208 8.90 4.41 15.16
CA ARG A 208 9.30 3.70 16.39
C ARG A 208 9.84 2.30 16.13
N TYR A 209 9.37 1.65 15.05
CA TYR A 209 9.64 0.24 14.78
C TYR A 209 10.27 0.03 13.42
N ASP A 210 11.12 -0.97 13.35
CA ASP A 210 11.69 -1.45 12.09
C ASP A 210 10.61 -1.96 11.14
N ARG A 211 10.74 -1.62 9.86
CA ARG A 211 9.78 -1.95 8.81
C ARG A 211 9.47 -3.45 8.70
N TRP A 212 10.43 -4.32 8.98
CA TRP A 212 10.24 -5.76 8.87
C TRP A 212 9.38 -6.31 9.99
N ILE A 213 9.49 -5.74 11.21
CA ILE A 213 8.61 -6.07 12.33
C ILE A 213 7.19 -5.60 12.04
N VAL A 214 7.04 -4.39 11.54
CA VAL A 214 5.73 -3.85 11.15
C VAL A 214 5.12 -4.71 10.03
N LEU A 215 5.89 -5.07 9.01
CA LEU A 215 5.42 -5.92 7.91
C LEU A 215 5.01 -7.32 8.41
N LEU A 216 5.79 -7.93 9.31
CA LEU A 216 5.48 -9.23 9.89
C LEU A 216 4.11 -9.23 10.57
N TYR A 217 3.88 -8.28 11.47
CA TYR A 217 2.63 -8.25 12.24
C TYR A 217 1.45 -7.71 11.45
N THR A 218 1.65 -6.86 10.47
CA THR A 218 0.56 -6.44 9.55
C THR A 218 0.14 -7.59 8.63
N THR A 219 1.08 -8.38 8.10
CA THR A 219 0.73 -9.56 7.30
C THR A 219 0.12 -10.67 8.14
N PHE A 220 0.57 -10.86 9.40
CA PHE A 220 -0.07 -11.77 10.35
C PHE A 220 -1.53 -11.41 10.59
N SER A 221 -1.80 -10.17 11.01
CA SER A 221 -3.15 -9.73 11.34
C SER A 221 -4.08 -9.68 10.13
N ALA A 222 -3.57 -9.28 8.96
CA ALA A 222 -4.32 -9.39 7.71
C ALA A 222 -4.59 -10.84 7.33
N GLY A 223 -3.64 -11.75 7.53
CA GLY A 223 -3.82 -13.19 7.34
C GLY A 223 -4.92 -13.76 8.24
N VAL A 224 -4.92 -13.41 9.52
CA VAL A 224 -5.99 -13.81 10.47
C VAL A 224 -7.36 -13.27 10.02
N PHE A 225 -7.43 -12.00 9.61
CA PHE A 225 -8.66 -11.43 9.06
C PHE A 225 -9.18 -12.26 7.87
N TRP A 226 -8.30 -12.62 6.94
CA TRP A 226 -8.69 -13.38 5.76
C TRP A 226 -9.12 -14.81 6.10
N LEU A 227 -8.54 -15.45 7.13
CA LEU A 227 -8.99 -16.75 7.60
C LEU A 227 -10.44 -16.72 8.12
N ILE A 228 -10.89 -15.57 8.64
CA ILE A 228 -12.27 -15.38 9.09
C ILE A 228 -13.21 -15.10 7.90
N VAL A 229 -12.82 -14.18 6.99
CA VAL A 229 -13.66 -13.74 5.86
C VAL A 229 -13.74 -14.81 4.77
N ASN A 230 -12.62 -15.48 4.50
CA ASN A 230 -12.53 -16.54 3.50
C ASN A 230 -11.90 -17.80 4.15
N PRO A 231 -12.71 -18.67 4.75
CA PRO A 231 -12.21 -19.82 5.51
C PRO A 231 -11.31 -20.75 4.69
N PRO A 232 -10.30 -21.39 5.31
CA PRO A 232 -9.27 -22.17 4.58
C PRO A 232 -9.81 -23.34 3.77
N TRP A 233 -10.96 -23.92 4.14
CA TRP A 233 -11.59 -24.99 3.35
C TRP A 233 -12.00 -24.55 1.94
N LYS A 234 -12.30 -23.26 1.73
CA LYS A 234 -12.56 -22.72 0.37
C LYS A 234 -11.32 -22.79 -0.50
N LEU A 235 -10.14 -22.51 0.09
CA LEU A 235 -8.86 -22.64 -0.60
C LEU A 235 -8.57 -24.10 -1.00
N VAL A 236 -8.86 -25.04 -0.09
CA VAL A 236 -8.71 -26.48 -0.39
C VAL A 236 -9.71 -26.94 -1.46
N ALA A 237 -10.97 -26.49 -1.35
CA ALA A 237 -12.02 -26.83 -2.32
C ALA A 237 -11.80 -26.26 -3.73
N ALA A 238 -10.92 -25.27 -3.88
CA ALA A 238 -10.59 -24.69 -5.18
C ALA A 238 -9.73 -25.65 -6.05
N HIS A 239 -9.11 -26.69 -5.46
CA HIS A 239 -8.30 -27.68 -6.17
C HIS A 239 -7.29 -27.10 -7.16
N TYR A 240 -6.59 -26.03 -6.78
CA TYR A 240 -5.60 -25.39 -7.64
C TYR A 240 -4.44 -26.33 -7.97
N SER A 241 -3.96 -26.26 -9.22
CA SER A 241 -2.82 -27.03 -9.71
C SER A 241 -1.50 -26.55 -9.09
N GLY A 242 -0.43 -27.35 -9.19
CA GLY A 242 0.91 -26.97 -8.73
C GLY A 242 1.38 -25.64 -9.31
N LEU A 243 1.14 -25.39 -10.59
CA LEU A 243 1.50 -24.14 -11.26
C LEU A 243 0.77 -22.92 -10.67
N GLN A 244 -0.50 -23.08 -10.28
CA GLN A 244 -1.24 -22.00 -9.61
C GLN A 244 -0.68 -21.72 -8.20
N TRP A 245 -0.22 -22.74 -7.48
CA TRP A 245 0.47 -22.58 -6.21
C TRP A 245 1.83 -21.88 -6.37
N GLU A 246 2.63 -22.24 -7.38
CA GLU A 246 3.87 -21.54 -7.71
C GLU A 246 3.59 -20.07 -8.05
N PHE A 247 2.55 -19.82 -8.83
CA PHE A 247 2.10 -18.45 -9.12
C PHE A 247 1.74 -17.71 -7.84
N LEU A 248 0.97 -18.31 -6.93
CA LEU A 248 0.59 -17.68 -5.66
C LEU A 248 1.82 -17.33 -4.78
N LEU A 249 2.86 -18.17 -4.78
CA LEU A 249 4.12 -17.90 -4.09
C LEU A 249 4.84 -16.68 -4.68
N VAL A 250 5.04 -16.69 -6.00
CA VAL A 250 5.68 -15.56 -6.72
C VAL A 250 4.85 -14.28 -6.54
N PHE A 251 3.53 -14.42 -6.66
CA PHE A 251 2.62 -13.29 -6.50
C PHE A 251 2.65 -12.70 -5.09
N ALA A 252 2.76 -13.51 -4.04
CA ALA A 252 2.93 -13.05 -2.67
C ALA A 252 4.19 -12.19 -2.50
N PHE A 253 5.29 -12.60 -3.14
CA PHE A 253 6.53 -11.83 -3.11
C PHE A 253 6.39 -10.50 -3.84
N VAL A 254 5.87 -10.51 -5.08
CA VAL A 254 5.79 -9.33 -5.96
C VAL A 254 4.70 -8.35 -5.51
N SER A 255 3.60 -8.84 -4.91
CA SER A 255 2.45 -8.00 -4.55
C SER A 255 2.42 -7.56 -3.08
N VAL A 256 3.16 -8.27 -2.18
CA VAL A 256 3.17 -7.96 -0.74
C VAL A 256 4.58 -7.78 -0.21
N LEU A 257 5.39 -8.84 -0.16
CA LEU A 257 6.66 -8.80 0.56
C LEU A 257 7.60 -7.69 0.09
N ALA A 258 7.89 -7.63 -1.20
CA ALA A 258 8.79 -6.65 -1.75
C ALA A 258 8.16 -5.24 -1.78
N PRO A 259 6.97 -5.01 -2.36
CA PRO A 259 6.44 -3.66 -2.46
C PRO A 259 6.11 -3.04 -1.09
N PHE A 260 5.53 -3.79 -0.15
CA PHE A 260 5.26 -3.23 1.18
C PHE A 260 6.55 -2.95 1.96
N SER A 261 7.61 -3.77 1.79
CA SER A 261 8.91 -3.47 2.40
C SER A 261 9.51 -2.18 1.84
N PHE A 262 9.39 -1.92 0.54
CA PHE A 262 9.80 -0.67 -0.09
C PHE A 262 8.89 0.49 0.33
N TYR A 263 7.58 0.29 0.35
CA TYR A 263 6.65 1.33 0.74
C TYR A 263 6.87 1.79 2.19
N PHE A 264 7.03 0.85 3.11
CA PHE A 264 7.37 1.17 4.50
C PHE A 264 8.73 1.86 4.62
N ALA A 265 9.73 1.46 3.81
CA ALA A 265 10.99 2.20 3.76
C ALA A 265 10.78 3.64 3.25
N GLY A 266 9.91 3.85 2.27
CA GLY A 266 9.54 5.17 1.79
C GLY A 266 8.87 6.02 2.85
N LEU A 267 7.92 5.45 3.60
CA LEU A 267 7.22 6.12 4.70
C LEU A 267 8.13 6.51 5.87
N GLN A 268 9.29 5.86 6.04
CA GLN A 268 10.32 6.29 7.01
C GLN A 268 11.04 7.56 6.59
N HIS A 269 10.96 7.95 5.32
CA HIS A 269 11.66 9.11 4.75
C HIS A 269 10.74 10.22 4.27
N LEU A 270 9.45 9.93 4.06
CA LEU A 270 8.46 10.86 3.52
C LEU A 270 7.28 11.04 4.46
N GLU A 271 6.77 12.26 4.51
CA GLU A 271 5.48 12.53 5.15
C GLU A 271 4.34 11.78 4.43
N PRO A 272 3.26 11.41 5.15
CA PRO A 272 2.15 10.64 4.58
C PRO A 272 1.57 11.25 3.29
N THR A 273 1.38 12.57 3.23
CA THR A 273 0.86 13.25 2.04
C THR A 273 1.79 13.10 0.83
N ARG A 274 3.12 13.22 1.03
CA ARG A 274 4.11 13.03 -0.05
C ARG A 274 4.16 11.58 -0.51
N ALA A 275 4.14 10.64 0.41
CA ALA A 275 4.17 9.22 0.11
C ALA A 275 2.93 8.77 -0.68
N ILE A 276 1.74 9.18 -0.26
CA ILE A 276 0.49 8.77 -0.92
C ILE A 276 0.31 9.45 -2.30
N VAL A 277 0.78 10.69 -2.48
CA VAL A 277 0.81 11.32 -3.82
C VAL A 277 1.79 10.59 -4.73
N ALA A 278 2.97 10.21 -4.22
CA ALA A 278 3.93 9.43 -4.99
C ALA A 278 3.40 8.02 -5.32
N SER A 279 2.52 7.44 -4.50
CA SER A 279 1.90 6.13 -4.80
C SER A 279 0.96 6.16 -6.01
N CYS A 280 0.54 7.33 -6.46
CA CYS A 280 -0.19 7.50 -7.73
C CYS A 280 0.67 7.16 -8.98
N LEU A 281 1.95 6.81 -8.81
CA LEU A 281 2.75 6.16 -9.86
C LEU A 281 2.27 4.73 -10.19
N GLU A 282 1.53 4.06 -9.30
CA GLU A 282 1.06 2.69 -9.55
C GLU A 282 0.24 2.57 -10.85
N PRO A 283 -0.83 3.35 -11.08
CA PRO A 283 -1.57 3.30 -12.34
C PRO A 283 -0.69 3.68 -13.55
N VAL A 284 0.27 4.57 -13.38
CA VAL A 284 1.22 4.93 -14.45
C VAL A 284 2.02 3.70 -14.86
N PHE A 285 2.65 3.01 -13.91
CA PHE A 285 3.39 1.80 -14.19
C PHE A 285 2.51 0.68 -14.72
N SER A 286 1.31 0.50 -14.17
CA SER A 286 0.36 -0.53 -14.64
C SER A 286 0.02 -0.35 -16.13
N ILE A 287 -0.21 0.88 -16.57
CA ILE A 287 -0.59 1.18 -17.96
C ILE A 287 0.61 1.03 -18.89
N VAL A 288 1.77 1.55 -18.48
CA VAL A 288 3.00 1.43 -19.27
C VAL A 288 3.38 -0.04 -19.44
N LEU A 289 3.29 -0.83 -18.36
CA LEU A 289 3.55 -2.27 -18.44
C LEU A 289 2.52 -3.01 -19.30
N ALA A 290 1.24 -2.66 -19.22
CA ALA A 290 0.22 -3.24 -20.08
C ALA A 290 0.50 -2.92 -21.57
N ALA A 291 0.88 -1.70 -21.87
CA ALA A 291 1.26 -1.31 -23.24
C ALA A 291 2.49 -2.08 -23.74
N LEU A 292 3.53 -2.21 -22.90
CA LEU A 292 4.79 -2.85 -23.31
C LEU A 292 4.69 -4.39 -23.34
N LEU A 293 3.97 -5.01 -22.38
CA LEU A 293 3.95 -6.46 -22.22
C LEU A 293 2.77 -7.12 -22.92
N LEU A 294 1.62 -6.42 -23.01
CA LEU A 294 0.40 -6.93 -23.60
C LEU A 294 0.10 -6.33 -24.97
N GLY A 295 0.92 -5.38 -25.46
CA GLY A 295 0.71 -4.72 -26.74
C GLY A 295 -0.53 -3.81 -26.75
N GLU A 296 -1.03 -3.39 -25.58
CA GLU A 296 -2.17 -2.48 -25.49
C GLU A 296 -1.79 -1.09 -25.98
N SER A 297 -2.61 -0.49 -26.83
CA SER A 297 -2.36 0.87 -27.34
C SER A 297 -2.65 1.90 -26.25
N LEU A 298 -1.68 2.78 -25.98
CA LEU A 298 -1.85 3.89 -25.07
C LEU A 298 -2.72 4.98 -25.72
N ARG A 299 -3.85 5.30 -25.12
CA ARG A 299 -4.73 6.38 -25.57
C ARG A 299 -4.16 7.74 -25.15
N SER A 300 -4.38 8.78 -25.97
CA SER A 300 -3.89 10.15 -25.68
C SER A 300 -4.37 10.66 -24.31
N ILE A 301 -5.59 10.32 -23.89
CA ILE A 301 -6.14 10.71 -22.58
C ILE A 301 -5.40 10.03 -21.42
N GLN A 302 -4.93 8.79 -21.60
CA GLN A 302 -4.12 8.08 -20.61
C GLN A 302 -2.72 8.68 -20.52
N ALA A 303 -2.11 9.01 -21.68
CA ALA A 303 -0.84 9.71 -21.70
C ALA A 303 -0.90 11.06 -20.99
N LEU A 304 -1.98 11.83 -21.20
CA LEU A 304 -2.22 13.08 -20.48
C LEU A 304 -2.34 12.83 -18.96
N GLY A 305 -3.08 11.80 -18.54
CA GLY A 305 -3.20 11.41 -17.13
C GLY A 305 -1.85 11.09 -16.49
N ILE A 306 -0.99 10.34 -17.19
CA ILE A 306 0.38 10.03 -16.76
C ILE A 306 1.18 11.32 -16.52
N VAL A 307 1.16 12.25 -17.48
CA VAL A 307 1.88 13.52 -17.36
C VAL A 307 1.38 14.32 -16.15
N ILE A 308 0.05 14.38 -15.92
CA ILE A 308 -0.53 15.08 -14.78
C ILE A 308 -0.09 14.45 -13.45
N VAL A 309 -0.04 13.12 -13.33
CA VAL A 309 0.49 12.44 -12.13
C VAL A 309 1.95 12.80 -11.88
N LEU A 310 2.78 12.77 -12.91
CA LEU A 310 4.19 13.13 -12.77
C LEU A 310 4.36 14.59 -12.34
N VAL A 311 3.59 15.51 -12.89
CA VAL A 311 3.56 16.93 -12.47
C VAL A 311 3.14 17.05 -11.01
N ALA A 312 2.11 16.33 -10.57
CA ALA A 312 1.66 16.33 -9.17
C ALA A 312 2.78 15.90 -8.21
N ILE A 313 3.52 14.84 -8.57
CA ILE A 313 4.64 14.33 -7.78
C ILE A 313 5.78 15.38 -7.72
N VAL A 314 6.07 16.04 -8.81
CA VAL A 314 7.07 17.13 -8.82
C VAL A 314 6.61 18.28 -7.94
N ILE A 315 5.36 18.73 -8.06
CA ILE A 315 4.82 19.84 -7.26
C ILE A 315 4.93 19.53 -5.76
N VAL A 316 4.57 18.33 -5.30
CA VAL A 316 4.61 17.99 -3.87
C VAL A 316 6.05 17.91 -3.30
N GLN A 317 7.05 17.77 -4.19
CA GLN A 317 8.47 17.73 -3.82
C GLN A 317 9.10 19.11 -3.69
N LEU A 318 8.56 20.12 -4.35
CA LEU A 318 9.13 21.47 -4.29
C LEU A 318 9.23 21.94 -2.84
N PRO A 319 10.29 22.68 -2.48
CA PRO A 319 10.38 23.29 -1.17
C PRO A 319 9.21 24.24 -0.97
N GLU A 320 8.52 24.12 0.15
CA GLU A 320 7.47 25.08 0.50
C GLU A 320 8.11 26.45 0.68
N ARG A 321 7.61 27.46 -0.03
CA ARG A 321 8.07 28.85 0.15
C ARG A 321 7.86 29.19 1.62
N ALA A 322 8.93 29.60 2.28
CA ALA A 322 8.99 29.88 3.70
C ALA A 322 7.93 30.91 4.13
N GLY A 323 6.86 30.42 4.69
CA GLY A 323 5.77 31.15 5.34
C GLY A 323 5.39 30.52 6.68
N GLY A 324 6.29 29.77 7.31
CA GLY A 324 6.04 29.18 8.62
C GLY A 324 7.00 28.05 8.95
N GLU A 325 7.68 28.18 10.05
CA GLU A 325 8.52 27.18 10.68
C GLU A 325 7.83 25.81 10.69
N VAL A 326 8.55 24.82 10.22
CA VAL A 326 8.19 23.41 10.40
C VAL A 326 8.29 23.13 11.89
N THR A 327 7.18 23.13 12.59
CA THR A 327 7.13 22.52 13.91
C THR A 327 7.34 21.03 13.70
N VAL A 328 8.55 20.59 13.95
CA VAL A 328 8.83 19.16 14.17
C VAL A 328 8.00 18.79 15.39
N VAL A 329 6.95 18.04 15.18
CA VAL A 329 6.12 17.51 16.27
C VAL A 329 7.02 16.54 17.04
N GLU A 330 7.49 16.98 18.20
CA GLU A 330 8.11 16.08 19.17
C GLU A 330 7.11 14.97 19.51
N PRO A 331 7.57 13.72 19.67
CA PRO A 331 6.68 12.63 20.06
C PRO A 331 6.05 12.99 21.40
N ILE A 332 4.73 12.91 21.44
CA ILE A 332 3.96 13.05 22.69
C ILE A 332 4.40 11.91 23.61
N GLU A 333 4.94 12.29 24.79
CA GLU A 333 5.31 11.39 25.88
C GLU A 333 4.13 10.50 26.34
#